data_69ac7f9f3856804f1b0ecbda1a56ebe5
#
_entry.id   69ac7f9f3856804f1b0ecbda1a56ebe5
#
_cell.length_a   1.000
_cell.length_b   1.000
_cell.length_c   1.000
_cell.angle_alpha   90.00
_cell.angle_beta   90.00
_cell.angle_gamma   90.00
#
_symmetry.space_group_name_H-M   'P 1'
#
loop_
_entity.id
_entity.type
_entity.pdbx_description
1 polymer ?
#
loop_
_entity_poly.entity_id
_entity_poly.type
_entity_poly.pdbx_seq_one_letter_code
_entity_poly.pdbx_strand_id
1 'polypeptide(L)'
;PLLGMLHRDGTPVDLTDCPLYPAEFAPVFAVLKPFIARAGLTPYNVARKRGELKYLLLTASQQGEMMLRFVLRSEAKVAQLRAALPWLQAQLPQLKVITANIQPVHMAIMEGEQEIFFTEQQALGEVFNEVPLWIRPQSFFQTNPAVASRLYATARDWVRALPVQHMWDLFCGVGGFGLHCATPAMRLTGIEIAPEAIACARQSAAQLGLSNLHFQALDSTQFATHEADIPQLVLVNPPRRGIGAELCDYLSRMAPPYIIYSSCNARTMATDIALLSGYRVERVQLFDMFPHTAHYEVLTLLVREV
;
A
#
# COMPACT_ATOMS: atom_id res chain seq x y z
N PRO A 1 -4.39 29.06 0.71
CA PRO A 1 -4.73 27.95 -0.20
C PRO A 1 -5.90 27.13 0.32
N LEU A 2 -6.62 26.49 -0.60
CA LEU A 2 -7.69 25.56 -0.28
C LEU A 2 -7.14 24.13 -0.29
N LEU A 3 -7.50 23.35 0.72
CA LEU A 3 -7.13 21.93 0.83
C LEU A 3 -8.37 21.07 0.62
N GLY A 4 -8.35 20.23 -0.41
CA GLY A 4 -9.49 19.38 -0.74
C GLY A 4 -9.33 18.70 -2.09
N MET A 5 -10.44 18.60 -2.82
CA MET A 5 -10.50 17.97 -4.12
C MET A 5 -10.70 19.03 -5.22
N LEU A 6 -10.54 18.62 -6.47
CA LEU A 6 -10.83 19.45 -7.62
C LEU A 6 -12.19 19.08 -8.22
N HIS A 7 -12.94 20.10 -8.67
CA HIS A 7 -14.06 19.90 -9.58
C HIS A 7 -13.56 19.40 -10.94
N ARG A 8 -14.46 18.91 -11.81
CA ARG A 8 -14.10 18.46 -13.16
C ARG A 8 -13.47 19.56 -14.01
N ASP A 9 -13.82 20.83 -13.75
CA ASP A 9 -13.27 21.99 -14.46
C ASP A 9 -11.90 22.43 -13.90
N GLY A 10 -11.37 21.75 -12.88
CA GLY A 10 -10.08 22.07 -12.28
C GLY A 10 -10.15 23.09 -11.15
N THR A 11 -11.32 23.60 -10.76
CA THR A 11 -11.43 24.52 -9.62
C THR A 11 -11.41 23.78 -8.30
N PRO A 12 -10.71 24.31 -7.26
CA PRO A 12 -10.56 23.61 -5.99
C PRO A 12 -11.78 23.73 -5.10
N VAL A 13 -12.01 22.69 -4.29
CA VAL A 13 -12.98 22.66 -3.19
C VAL A 13 -12.24 22.47 -1.87
N ASP A 14 -12.48 23.34 -0.90
CA ASP A 14 -11.89 23.19 0.43
C ASP A 14 -12.69 22.14 1.22
N LEU A 15 -12.02 21.04 1.63
CA LEU A 15 -12.61 19.96 2.39
C LEU A 15 -11.99 19.81 3.79
N THR A 16 -11.33 20.84 4.29
CA THR A 16 -10.66 20.78 5.62
C THR A 16 -11.61 20.50 6.76
N ASP A 17 -12.90 20.85 6.61
CA ASP A 17 -13.95 20.58 7.59
C ASP A 17 -14.80 19.34 7.23
N CYS A 18 -14.36 18.55 6.26
CA CYS A 18 -15.11 17.38 5.81
C CYS A 18 -15.13 16.30 6.89
N PRO A 19 -16.32 15.79 7.30
CA PRO A 19 -16.42 14.78 8.35
C PRO A 19 -15.91 13.40 7.94
N LEU A 20 -15.60 13.19 6.65
CA LEU A 20 -15.02 11.93 6.17
C LEU A 20 -13.53 11.79 6.52
N TYR A 21 -12.84 12.89 6.84
CA TYR A 21 -11.47 12.83 7.31
C TYR A 21 -11.41 12.47 8.80
N PRO A 22 -10.39 11.70 9.23
CA PRO A 22 -10.15 11.48 10.66
C PRO A 22 -10.04 12.79 11.42
N ALA A 23 -10.55 12.81 12.65
CA ALA A 23 -10.57 14.02 13.46
C ALA A 23 -9.16 14.59 13.72
N GLU A 24 -8.14 13.73 13.79
CA GLU A 24 -6.76 14.15 14.00
C GLU A 24 -6.16 14.92 12.81
N PHE A 25 -6.81 14.93 11.65
CA PHE A 25 -6.35 15.68 10.48
C PHE A 25 -6.70 17.18 10.55
N ALA A 26 -7.77 17.56 11.26
CA ALA A 26 -8.19 18.96 11.33
C ALA A 26 -7.08 19.89 11.86
N PRO A 27 -6.37 19.58 12.97
CA PRO A 27 -5.25 20.42 13.42
C PRO A 27 -4.10 20.46 12.42
N VAL A 28 -3.86 19.38 11.69
CA VAL A 28 -2.81 19.32 10.66
C VAL A 28 -3.16 20.25 9.50
N PHE A 29 -4.37 20.21 9.01
CA PHE A 29 -4.83 21.09 7.92
C PHE A 29 -4.76 22.56 8.32
N ALA A 30 -5.08 22.89 9.57
CA ALA A 30 -5.01 24.26 10.09
C ALA A 30 -3.58 24.81 10.07
N VAL A 31 -2.59 23.95 10.26
CA VAL A 31 -1.15 24.33 10.19
C VAL A 31 -0.66 24.34 8.74
N LEU A 32 -1.09 23.37 7.91
CA LEU A 32 -0.62 23.25 6.53
C LEU A 32 -1.04 24.42 5.65
N LYS A 33 -2.25 24.97 5.82
CA LYS A 33 -2.70 26.11 5.01
C LYS A 33 -1.72 27.29 5.08
N PRO A 34 -1.39 27.84 6.27
CA PRO A 34 -0.41 28.91 6.35
C PRO A 34 1.01 28.46 5.99
N PHE A 35 1.35 27.18 6.23
CA PHE A 35 2.67 26.66 5.88
C PHE A 35 2.95 26.73 4.38
N ILE A 36 1.97 26.38 3.54
CA ILE A 36 2.11 26.40 2.08
C ILE A 36 2.54 27.79 1.60
N ALA A 37 1.89 28.84 2.10
CA ALA A 37 2.26 30.21 1.79
C ALA A 37 3.62 30.58 2.35
N ARG A 38 3.92 30.20 3.59
CA ARG A 38 5.19 30.44 4.28
C ARG A 38 6.39 29.81 3.54
N ALA A 39 6.19 28.62 2.97
CA ALA A 39 7.22 27.93 2.21
C ALA A 39 7.36 28.42 0.78
N GLY A 40 6.51 29.36 0.35
CA GLY A 40 6.54 29.89 -1.01
C GLY A 40 6.06 28.90 -2.06
N LEU A 41 5.26 27.93 -1.68
CA LEU A 41 4.70 26.95 -2.60
C LEU A 41 3.43 27.51 -3.24
N THR A 42 3.40 27.47 -4.58
CA THR A 42 2.24 27.91 -5.35
C THR A 42 1.40 26.69 -5.74
N PRO A 43 0.09 26.65 -5.39
CA PRO A 43 -0.77 25.56 -5.80
C PRO A 43 -0.83 25.45 -7.34
N TYR A 44 -0.82 24.22 -7.84
CA TYR A 44 -0.87 23.94 -9.27
C TYR A 44 -2.25 24.29 -9.81
N ASN A 45 -2.28 25.10 -10.86
CA ASN A 45 -3.50 25.48 -11.58
C ASN A 45 -3.60 24.63 -12.85
N VAL A 46 -4.60 23.76 -12.93
CA VAL A 46 -4.78 22.83 -14.04
C VAL A 46 -4.99 23.55 -15.37
N ALA A 47 -5.80 24.61 -15.37
CA ALA A 47 -6.12 25.36 -16.59
C ALA A 47 -4.91 26.10 -17.14
N ARG A 48 -4.09 26.70 -16.27
CA ARG A 48 -2.91 27.49 -16.65
C ARG A 48 -1.64 26.66 -16.76
N LYS A 49 -1.63 25.41 -16.30
CA LYS A 49 -0.46 24.53 -16.23
C LYS A 49 0.71 25.16 -15.48
N ARG A 50 0.39 25.89 -14.40
CA ARG A 50 1.36 26.63 -13.57
C ARG A 50 1.18 26.31 -12.09
N GLY A 51 2.24 26.52 -11.32
CA GLY A 51 2.29 26.26 -9.90
C GLY A 51 3.08 24.98 -9.62
N GLU A 52 3.66 24.90 -8.43
CA GLU A 52 4.56 23.81 -8.07
C GLU A 52 3.90 22.71 -7.24
N LEU A 53 2.97 23.08 -6.34
CA LEU A 53 2.35 22.11 -5.44
C LEU A 53 1.11 21.51 -6.09
N LYS A 54 1.20 20.21 -6.42
CA LYS A 54 0.08 19.48 -7.04
C LYS A 54 -0.81 18.80 -6.01
N TYR A 55 -0.21 18.08 -5.07
CA TYR A 55 -0.96 17.32 -4.06
C TYR A 55 -0.24 17.38 -2.72
N LEU A 56 -1.02 17.22 -1.66
CA LEU A 56 -0.56 16.86 -0.33
C LEU A 56 -1.16 15.50 0.01
N LEU A 57 -0.30 14.52 0.30
CA LEU A 57 -0.73 13.17 0.65
C LEU A 57 -0.37 12.93 2.10
N LEU A 58 -1.39 12.89 2.95
CA LEU A 58 -1.24 12.72 4.41
C LEU A 58 -1.72 11.33 4.81
N THR A 59 -0.85 10.59 5.50
CA THR A 59 -1.13 9.27 6.03
C THR A 59 -0.92 9.29 7.54
N ALA A 60 -1.87 8.74 8.30
CA ALA A 60 -1.76 8.61 9.75
C ALA A 60 -1.75 7.14 10.15
N SER A 61 -0.88 6.77 11.09
CA SER A 61 -0.94 5.47 11.75
C SER A 61 -1.98 5.48 12.87
N GLN A 62 -2.39 4.28 13.31
CA GLN A 62 -3.31 4.15 14.45
C GLN A 62 -2.67 4.65 15.75
N GLN A 63 -1.35 4.74 15.81
CA GLN A 63 -0.60 5.26 16.96
C GLN A 63 -0.45 6.79 16.92
N GLY A 64 -1.02 7.46 15.94
CA GLY A 64 -1.02 8.92 15.83
C GLY A 64 0.20 9.52 15.15
N GLU A 65 1.14 8.72 14.65
CA GLU A 65 2.24 9.19 13.83
C GLU A 65 1.77 9.43 12.39
N MET A 66 2.39 10.40 11.71
CA MET A 66 1.95 10.81 10.38
C MET A 66 3.10 10.91 9.39
N MET A 67 2.75 10.69 8.12
CA MET A 67 3.61 10.87 6.96
C MET A 67 2.97 11.89 6.02
N LEU A 68 3.75 12.88 5.59
CA LEU A 68 3.30 13.91 4.68
C LEU A 68 4.16 13.93 3.43
N ARG A 69 3.53 13.85 2.26
CA ARG A 69 4.19 13.91 0.98
C ARG A 69 3.72 15.16 0.22
N PHE A 70 4.70 15.99 -0.16
CA PHE A 70 4.46 17.14 -1.05
C PHE A 70 4.68 16.66 -2.49
N VAL A 71 3.63 16.57 -3.29
CA VAL A 71 3.77 16.22 -4.70
C VAL A 71 3.97 17.51 -5.49
N LEU A 72 5.17 17.70 -6.02
CA LEU A 72 5.62 18.90 -6.69
C LEU A 72 5.81 18.66 -8.18
N ARG A 73 5.57 19.71 -8.99
CA ARG A 73 5.81 19.65 -10.42
C ARG A 73 7.28 19.51 -10.77
N SER A 74 8.17 20.10 -9.98
CA SER A 74 9.61 20.12 -10.22
C SER A 74 10.39 20.26 -8.93
N GLU A 75 11.73 20.23 -9.01
CA GLU A 75 12.61 20.45 -7.86
C GLU A 75 12.79 21.93 -7.52
N ALA A 76 12.21 22.87 -8.27
CA ALA A 76 12.49 24.29 -8.15
C ALA A 76 12.25 24.84 -6.73
N LYS A 77 11.31 24.28 -5.98
CA LYS A 77 10.97 24.74 -4.63
C LYS A 77 11.45 23.82 -3.51
N VAL A 78 12.21 22.78 -3.82
CA VAL A 78 12.69 21.83 -2.80
C VAL A 78 13.56 22.48 -1.75
N ALA A 79 14.48 23.36 -2.14
CA ALA A 79 15.34 24.07 -1.17
C ALA A 79 14.54 24.98 -0.24
N GLN A 80 13.56 25.71 -0.77
CA GLN A 80 12.67 26.57 0.04
C GLN A 80 11.79 25.73 0.98
N LEU A 81 11.26 24.64 0.49
CA LEU A 81 10.48 23.71 1.31
C LEU A 81 11.32 23.16 2.44
N ARG A 82 12.53 22.67 2.14
CA ARG A 82 13.47 22.15 3.15
C ARG A 82 13.76 23.19 4.23
N ALA A 83 13.98 24.44 3.84
CA ALA A 83 14.29 25.51 4.80
C ALA A 83 13.11 25.84 5.71
N ALA A 84 11.87 25.65 5.26
CA ALA A 84 10.67 25.94 6.03
C ALA A 84 10.24 24.79 6.94
N LEU A 85 10.72 23.56 6.71
CA LEU A 85 10.28 22.37 7.45
C LEU A 85 10.53 22.40 8.96
N PRO A 86 11.62 22.99 9.50
CA PRO A 86 11.79 23.06 10.95
C PRO A 86 10.61 23.73 11.67
N TRP A 87 10.02 24.76 11.07
CA TRP A 87 8.82 25.38 11.61
C TRP A 87 7.65 24.40 11.62
N LEU A 88 7.43 23.69 10.52
CA LEU A 88 6.35 22.71 10.40
C LEU A 88 6.51 21.57 11.42
N GLN A 89 7.72 21.04 11.55
CA GLN A 89 8.03 19.95 12.48
C GLN A 89 7.84 20.38 13.94
N ALA A 90 8.13 21.65 14.26
CA ALA A 90 7.87 22.21 15.58
C ALA A 90 6.37 22.32 15.87
N GLN A 91 5.56 22.67 14.87
CA GLN A 91 4.10 22.76 15.00
C GLN A 91 3.43 21.39 15.06
N LEU A 92 3.98 20.41 14.33
CA LEU A 92 3.40 19.09 14.16
C LEU A 92 4.47 18.01 14.43
N PRO A 93 4.81 17.76 15.71
CA PRO A 93 5.84 16.78 16.06
C PRO A 93 5.44 15.34 15.71
N GLN A 94 4.17 15.06 15.44
CA GLN A 94 3.67 13.77 14.98
C GLN A 94 4.03 13.47 13.52
N LEU A 95 4.49 14.45 12.73
CA LEU A 95 4.99 14.21 11.38
C LEU A 95 6.37 13.56 11.46
N LYS A 96 6.41 12.24 11.27
CA LYS A 96 7.65 11.45 11.39
C LYS A 96 8.36 11.24 10.06
N VAL A 97 7.61 11.24 8.96
CA VAL A 97 8.15 11.10 7.60
C VAL A 97 7.63 12.26 6.76
N ILE A 98 8.54 13.02 6.17
CA ILE A 98 8.19 14.12 5.27
C ILE A 98 9.01 13.98 4.01
N THR A 99 8.34 14.01 2.85
CA THR A 99 9.00 13.88 1.56
C THR A 99 8.45 14.85 0.54
N ALA A 100 9.21 15.06 -0.54
CA ALA A 100 8.72 15.64 -1.79
C ALA A 100 8.77 14.56 -2.87
N ASN A 101 7.66 14.42 -3.57
CA ASN A 101 7.56 13.57 -4.76
C ASN A 101 7.50 14.47 -5.97
N ILE A 102 8.32 14.19 -7.00
CA ILE A 102 8.36 15.00 -8.21
C ILE A 102 7.49 14.35 -9.28
N GLN A 103 6.40 15.05 -9.65
CA GLN A 103 5.47 14.61 -10.69
C GLN A 103 5.39 15.72 -11.75
N PRO A 104 6.19 15.61 -12.84
CA PRO A 104 6.31 16.70 -13.83
C PRO A 104 5.21 16.68 -14.90
N VAL A 105 4.42 15.60 -14.99
CA VAL A 105 3.49 15.38 -16.08
C VAL A 105 2.17 16.11 -15.84
N HIS A 106 1.64 16.80 -16.85
CA HIS A 106 0.32 17.44 -16.79
C HIS A 106 -0.78 16.40 -17.02
N MET A 107 -0.99 15.54 -16.04
CA MET A 107 -2.02 14.48 -16.04
C MET A 107 -2.49 14.27 -14.59
N ALA A 108 -3.66 13.65 -14.44
CA ALA A 108 -4.20 13.32 -13.12
C ALA A 108 -3.51 12.09 -12.51
N ILE A 109 -2.18 12.13 -12.46
CA ILE A 109 -1.34 11.10 -11.83
C ILE A 109 -0.90 11.63 -10.47
N MET A 110 -1.11 10.85 -9.41
CA MET A 110 -0.86 11.31 -8.04
C MET A 110 0.62 11.35 -7.68
N GLU A 111 1.49 10.57 -8.36
CA GLU A 111 2.90 10.58 -8.02
C GLU A 111 3.79 10.34 -9.23
N GLY A 112 5.05 10.82 -9.14
CA GLY A 112 6.13 10.51 -10.05
C GLY A 112 7.10 9.51 -9.43
N GLU A 113 8.21 9.27 -10.13
CA GLU A 113 9.18 8.25 -9.72
C GLU A 113 10.16 8.72 -8.64
N GLN A 114 10.43 10.02 -8.58
CA GLN A 114 11.46 10.57 -7.68
C GLN A 114 10.83 10.96 -6.34
N GLU A 115 11.38 10.39 -5.26
CA GLU A 115 11.01 10.73 -3.89
C GLU A 115 12.23 11.32 -3.18
N ILE A 116 12.08 12.51 -2.60
CA ILE A 116 13.13 13.20 -1.85
C ILE A 116 12.76 13.20 -0.37
N PHE A 117 13.58 12.57 0.46
CA PHE A 117 13.33 12.47 1.89
C PHE A 117 13.91 13.68 2.63
N PHE A 118 13.10 14.31 3.48
CA PHE A 118 13.53 15.41 4.34
C PHE A 118 13.79 14.97 5.77
N THR A 119 13.37 13.77 6.16
CA THR A 119 13.51 13.21 7.50
C THR A 119 14.45 12.01 7.47
N GLU A 120 15.15 11.74 8.59
CA GLU A 120 15.94 10.52 8.72
C GLU A 120 15.04 9.29 8.68
N GLN A 121 13.90 9.35 9.38
CA GLN A 121 12.91 8.28 9.34
C GLN A 121 12.26 8.25 7.95
N GLN A 122 12.31 7.11 7.29
CA GLN A 122 11.85 6.94 5.90
C GLN A 122 10.62 6.05 5.78
N ALA A 123 10.16 5.46 6.88
CA ALA A 123 8.99 4.62 6.92
C ALA A 123 8.14 4.94 8.14
N LEU A 124 6.82 4.87 7.98
CA LEU A 124 5.87 5.08 9.06
C LEU A 124 5.53 3.73 9.68
N GLY A 125 5.67 3.62 11.01
CA GLY A 125 5.27 2.43 11.76
C GLY A 125 3.76 2.34 11.91
N GLU A 126 3.23 1.13 11.72
CA GLU A 126 1.83 0.80 11.94
C GLU A 126 1.74 -0.54 12.66
N VAL A 127 0.65 -0.77 13.40
CA VAL A 127 0.40 -2.07 14.04
C VAL A 127 -1.04 -2.49 13.75
N PHE A 128 -1.21 -3.63 13.09
CA PHE A 128 -2.52 -4.25 12.87
C PHE A 128 -2.53 -5.64 13.50
N ASN A 129 -3.52 -5.92 14.34
CA ASN A 129 -3.66 -7.26 14.96
C ASN A 129 -2.36 -7.72 15.64
N GLU A 130 -1.66 -6.82 16.32
CA GLU A 130 -0.37 -7.04 16.98
C GLU A 130 0.80 -7.29 16.02
N VAL A 131 0.60 -7.13 14.71
CA VAL A 131 1.66 -7.26 13.70
C VAL A 131 2.20 -5.88 13.34
N PRO A 132 3.51 -5.62 13.56
CA PRO A 132 4.12 -4.37 13.14
C PRO A 132 4.32 -4.35 11.62
N LEU A 133 3.94 -3.25 10.98
CA LEU A 133 4.15 -3.01 9.56
C LEU A 133 4.85 -1.68 9.37
N TRP A 134 5.67 -1.57 8.33
CA TRP A 134 6.39 -0.35 7.98
C TRP A 134 5.97 0.11 6.59
N ILE A 135 5.54 1.37 6.50
CA ILE A 135 4.94 1.93 5.30
C ILE A 135 5.87 3.01 4.78
N ARG A 136 6.36 2.84 3.56
CA ARG A 136 7.16 3.86 2.86
C ARG A 136 6.24 4.70 1.96
N PRO A 137 6.66 5.92 1.58
CA PRO A 137 5.83 6.81 0.77
C PRO A 137 5.29 6.19 -0.50
N GLN A 138 6.09 5.39 -1.19
CA GLN A 138 5.73 4.78 -2.47
C GLN A 138 5.15 3.37 -2.33
N SER A 139 5.01 2.84 -1.11
CA SER A 139 4.42 1.52 -0.89
C SER A 139 2.92 1.57 -1.07
N PHE A 140 2.37 0.60 -1.81
CA PHE A 140 0.93 0.39 -1.80
C PHE A 140 0.51 -0.08 -0.41
N PHE A 141 -0.47 0.60 0.16
CA PHE A 141 -1.00 0.29 1.47
C PHE A 141 -2.50 0.57 1.49
N GLN A 142 -3.23 -0.22 2.28
CA GLN A 142 -4.66 -0.03 2.45
C GLN A 142 -4.92 1.28 3.19
N THR A 143 -5.75 2.14 2.61
CA THR A 143 -5.97 3.49 3.12
C THR A 143 -6.98 3.58 4.26
N ASN A 144 -7.80 2.53 4.46
CA ASN A 144 -8.71 2.43 5.61
C ASN A 144 -8.15 1.43 6.63
N PRO A 145 -7.55 1.90 7.74
CA PRO A 145 -6.88 1.01 8.69
C PRO A 145 -7.77 -0.05 9.31
N ALA A 146 -9.02 0.30 9.63
CA ALA A 146 -9.96 -0.65 10.24
C ALA A 146 -10.30 -1.79 9.28
N VAL A 147 -10.52 -1.48 8.00
CA VAL A 147 -10.83 -2.48 6.98
C VAL A 147 -9.59 -3.30 6.62
N ALA A 148 -8.43 -2.67 6.50
CA ALA A 148 -7.17 -3.37 6.27
C ALA A 148 -6.88 -4.38 7.37
N SER A 149 -7.09 -3.98 8.61
CA SER A 149 -6.92 -4.86 9.77
C SER A 149 -7.82 -6.09 9.68
N ARG A 150 -9.09 -5.91 9.30
CA ARG A 150 -10.02 -7.05 9.12
C ARG A 150 -9.66 -7.92 7.93
N LEU A 151 -9.19 -7.33 6.83
CA LEU A 151 -8.75 -8.07 5.65
C LEU A 151 -7.60 -9.00 5.98
N TYR A 152 -6.57 -8.50 6.65
CA TYR A 152 -5.43 -9.30 7.07
C TYR A 152 -5.82 -10.38 8.08
N ALA A 153 -6.68 -10.04 9.05
CA ALA A 153 -7.16 -11.00 10.05
C ALA A 153 -7.99 -12.11 9.41
N THR A 154 -8.80 -11.79 8.40
CA THR A 154 -9.61 -12.77 7.68
C THR A 154 -8.72 -13.75 6.91
N ALA A 155 -7.72 -13.25 6.18
CA ALA A 155 -6.78 -14.11 5.47
C ALA A 155 -6.02 -15.02 6.45
N ARG A 156 -5.57 -14.47 7.57
CA ARG A 156 -4.93 -15.24 8.65
C ARG A 156 -5.82 -16.39 9.12
N ASP A 157 -7.08 -16.10 9.41
CA ASP A 157 -8.02 -17.11 9.94
C ASP A 157 -8.29 -18.19 8.90
N TRP A 158 -8.41 -17.83 7.62
CA TRP A 158 -8.55 -18.81 6.56
C TRP A 158 -7.34 -19.73 6.44
N VAL A 159 -6.14 -19.17 6.48
CA VAL A 159 -4.89 -19.95 6.38
C VAL A 159 -4.73 -20.88 7.59
N ARG A 160 -5.01 -20.39 8.79
CA ARG A 160 -4.88 -21.18 10.02
C ARG A 160 -5.88 -22.34 10.11
N ALA A 161 -7.00 -22.25 9.40
CA ALA A 161 -7.96 -23.33 9.31
C ALA A 161 -7.57 -24.42 8.29
N LEU A 162 -6.50 -24.22 7.53
CA LEU A 162 -6.02 -25.12 6.49
C LEU A 162 -4.72 -25.82 6.93
N PRO A 163 -4.44 -27.02 6.42
CA PRO A 163 -3.20 -27.74 6.76
C PRO A 163 -2.03 -27.19 5.96
N VAL A 164 -1.62 -25.96 6.24
CA VAL A 164 -0.56 -25.25 5.50
C VAL A 164 0.65 -25.11 6.40
N GLN A 165 1.79 -25.65 5.95
CA GLN A 165 3.09 -25.54 6.61
C GLN A 165 4.11 -24.78 5.75
N HIS A 166 3.84 -24.60 4.46
CA HIS A 166 4.66 -23.84 3.54
C HIS A 166 3.77 -22.96 2.67
N MET A 167 4.06 -21.67 2.66
CA MET A 167 3.26 -20.67 1.96
C MET A 167 4.16 -19.71 1.19
N TRP A 168 3.69 -19.30 -0.01
CA TRP A 168 4.24 -18.14 -0.72
C TRP A 168 3.28 -16.96 -0.60
N ASP A 169 3.86 -15.78 -0.38
CA ASP A 169 3.15 -14.49 -0.44
C ASP A 169 3.73 -13.71 -1.62
N LEU A 170 3.09 -13.82 -2.78
CA LEU A 170 3.55 -13.17 -4.01
C LEU A 170 2.94 -11.78 -4.14
N PHE A 171 3.69 -10.85 -4.71
CA PHE A 171 3.34 -9.43 -4.73
C PHE A 171 3.11 -8.94 -3.30
N CYS A 172 4.03 -9.29 -2.41
CA CYS A 172 3.79 -9.18 -0.98
C CYS A 172 3.86 -7.75 -0.42
N GLY A 173 4.37 -6.79 -1.17
CA GLY A 173 4.56 -5.43 -0.68
C GLY A 173 5.38 -5.42 0.60
N VAL A 174 4.87 -4.75 1.63
CA VAL A 174 5.53 -4.69 2.95
C VAL A 174 5.25 -5.93 3.82
N GLY A 175 4.58 -6.93 3.27
CA GLY A 175 4.40 -8.24 3.92
C GLY A 175 3.15 -8.37 4.77
N GLY A 176 2.15 -7.50 4.61
CA GLY A 176 0.97 -7.49 5.47
C GLY A 176 0.27 -8.85 5.59
N PHE A 177 -0.05 -9.48 4.46
CA PHE A 177 -0.71 -10.80 4.49
C PHE A 177 0.19 -11.88 5.09
N GLY A 178 1.40 -12.03 4.56
CA GLY A 178 2.31 -13.09 5.01
C GLY A 178 2.65 -12.98 6.48
N LEU A 179 2.92 -11.78 6.97
CA LEU A 179 3.25 -11.55 8.38
C LEU A 179 2.07 -11.88 9.31
N HIS A 180 0.83 -11.62 8.87
CA HIS A 180 -0.36 -12.01 9.65
C HIS A 180 -0.58 -13.52 9.65
N CYS A 181 -0.33 -14.19 8.53
CA CYS A 181 -0.53 -15.64 8.39
C CYS A 181 0.57 -16.45 9.07
N ALA A 182 1.76 -15.90 9.22
CA ALA A 182 2.93 -16.61 9.72
C ALA A 182 2.75 -17.17 11.13
N THR A 183 3.28 -18.37 11.35
CA THR A 183 3.41 -18.98 12.66
C THR A 183 4.83 -19.51 12.82
N PRO A 184 5.31 -19.81 14.05
CA PRO A 184 6.64 -20.38 14.22
C PRO A 184 6.88 -21.70 13.47
N ALA A 185 5.82 -22.46 13.20
CA ALA A 185 5.90 -23.75 12.50
C ALA A 185 5.79 -23.61 10.97
N MET A 186 5.40 -22.44 10.48
CA MET A 186 5.17 -22.23 9.04
C MET A 186 6.44 -21.67 8.38
N ARG A 187 6.81 -22.25 7.23
CA ARG A 187 7.79 -21.67 6.32
C ARG A 187 7.08 -20.76 5.35
N LEU A 188 7.50 -19.51 5.27
CA LEU A 188 6.88 -18.51 4.40
C LEU A 188 7.95 -17.82 3.56
N THR A 189 7.69 -17.73 2.26
CA THR A 189 8.50 -16.97 1.31
C THR A 189 7.65 -15.84 0.72
N GLY A 190 8.08 -14.60 0.95
CA GLY A 190 7.44 -13.40 0.41
C GLY A 190 8.27 -12.81 -0.71
N ILE A 191 7.62 -12.51 -1.83
CA ILE A 191 8.27 -12.00 -3.04
C ILE A 191 7.61 -10.70 -3.47
N GLU A 192 8.42 -9.68 -3.67
CA GLU A 192 8.02 -8.36 -4.12
C GLU A 192 9.14 -7.74 -4.93
N ILE A 193 8.81 -7.06 -6.03
CA ILE A 193 9.84 -6.49 -6.89
C ILE A 193 10.52 -5.25 -6.28
N ALA A 194 9.84 -4.51 -5.41
CA ALA A 194 10.36 -3.29 -4.79
C ALA A 194 11.28 -3.60 -3.60
N PRO A 195 12.60 -3.32 -3.69
CA PRO A 195 13.53 -3.63 -2.60
C PRO A 195 13.20 -2.90 -1.29
N GLU A 196 12.64 -1.69 -1.37
CA GLU A 196 12.28 -0.90 -0.19
C GLU A 196 11.14 -1.56 0.58
N ALA A 197 10.16 -2.12 -0.11
CA ALA A 197 9.06 -2.86 0.50
C ALA A 197 9.56 -4.13 1.19
N ILE A 198 10.48 -4.85 0.55
CA ILE A 198 11.11 -6.04 1.13
C ILE A 198 11.91 -5.68 2.40
N ALA A 199 12.64 -4.57 2.40
CA ALA A 199 13.33 -4.10 3.60
C ALA A 199 12.35 -3.88 4.76
N CYS A 200 11.18 -3.30 4.49
CA CYS A 200 10.12 -3.13 5.49
C CYS A 200 9.60 -4.48 5.99
N ALA A 201 9.36 -5.42 5.10
CA ALA A 201 8.88 -6.76 5.47
C ALA A 201 9.89 -7.50 6.35
N ARG A 202 11.18 -7.42 6.02
CA ARG A 202 12.27 -8.00 6.82
C ARG A 202 12.36 -7.37 8.21
N GLN A 203 12.19 -6.06 8.30
CA GLN A 203 12.18 -5.35 9.59
C GLN A 203 11.02 -5.83 10.48
N SER A 204 9.83 -5.97 9.90
CA SER A 204 8.66 -6.49 10.61
C SER A 204 8.86 -7.94 11.07
N ALA A 205 9.41 -8.79 10.21
CA ALA A 205 9.72 -10.18 10.56
C ALA A 205 10.71 -10.26 11.72
N ALA A 206 11.75 -9.43 11.72
CA ALA A 206 12.71 -9.37 12.81
C ALA A 206 12.05 -8.94 14.12
N GLN A 207 11.15 -7.96 14.09
CA GLN A 207 10.41 -7.51 15.26
C GLN A 207 9.48 -8.58 15.82
N LEU A 208 8.93 -9.45 14.96
CA LEU A 208 8.11 -10.59 15.38
C LEU A 208 8.94 -11.75 15.92
N GLY A 209 10.25 -11.74 15.70
CA GLY A 209 11.14 -12.80 16.15
C GLY A 209 10.95 -14.13 15.43
N LEU A 210 10.41 -14.12 14.22
CA LEU A 210 10.18 -15.32 13.42
C LEU A 210 11.36 -15.54 12.46
N SER A 211 12.01 -16.69 12.52
CA SER A 211 13.21 -17.01 11.74
C SER A 211 12.93 -17.76 10.43
N ASN A 212 11.70 -18.24 10.23
CA ASN A 212 11.28 -19.06 9.11
C ASN A 212 10.56 -18.25 8.00
N LEU A 213 10.70 -16.93 8.04
CA LEU A 213 10.19 -16.01 7.04
C LEU A 213 11.33 -15.55 6.15
N HIS A 214 11.15 -15.70 4.84
CA HIS A 214 12.14 -15.29 3.83
C HIS A 214 11.50 -14.33 2.84
N PHE A 215 11.98 -13.08 2.84
CA PHE A 215 11.52 -12.05 1.91
C PHE A 215 12.62 -11.71 0.92
N GLN A 216 12.29 -11.72 -0.38
CA GLN A 216 13.24 -11.46 -1.47
C GLN A 216 12.68 -10.47 -2.48
N ALA A 217 13.54 -9.55 -2.94
CA ALA A 217 13.20 -8.57 -3.97
C ALA A 217 13.39 -9.21 -5.35
N LEU A 218 12.34 -9.79 -5.88
CA LEU A 218 12.31 -10.48 -7.17
C LEU A 218 10.97 -10.25 -7.86
N ASP A 219 10.94 -10.49 -9.18
CA ASP A 219 9.67 -10.59 -9.90
C ASP A 219 8.93 -11.86 -9.47
N SER A 220 7.66 -11.73 -9.09
CA SER A 220 6.88 -12.85 -8.54
C SER A 220 6.65 -13.95 -9.56
N THR A 221 6.39 -13.60 -10.82
CA THR A 221 6.20 -14.58 -11.88
C THR A 221 7.48 -15.35 -12.15
N GLN A 222 8.62 -14.67 -12.25
CA GLN A 222 9.92 -15.31 -12.46
C GLN A 222 10.29 -16.22 -11.30
N PHE A 223 10.05 -15.77 -10.06
CA PHE A 223 10.29 -16.61 -8.89
C PHE A 223 9.47 -17.89 -8.96
N ALA A 224 8.15 -17.78 -9.14
CA ALA A 224 7.24 -18.91 -9.13
C ALA A 224 7.59 -19.93 -10.25
N THR A 225 7.93 -19.45 -11.44
CA THR A 225 8.22 -20.31 -12.58
C THR A 225 9.58 -21.02 -12.50
N HIS A 226 10.49 -20.56 -11.64
CA HIS A 226 11.82 -21.16 -11.45
C HIS A 226 11.99 -21.90 -10.12
N GLU A 227 11.02 -21.81 -9.20
CA GLU A 227 11.12 -22.48 -7.91
C GLU A 227 10.54 -23.89 -8.00
N ALA A 228 11.32 -24.88 -7.59
CA ALA A 228 10.93 -26.28 -7.66
C ALA A 228 10.16 -26.75 -6.42
N ASP A 229 10.32 -26.06 -5.29
CA ASP A 229 9.71 -26.45 -4.01
C ASP A 229 8.30 -25.83 -3.90
N ILE A 230 7.29 -26.61 -4.26
CA ILE A 230 5.90 -26.17 -4.35
C ILE A 230 5.28 -26.05 -2.96
N PRO A 231 4.74 -24.88 -2.58
CA PRO A 231 4.07 -24.70 -1.30
C PRO A 231 2.66 -25.30 -1.32
N GLN A 232 2.09 -25.46 -0.13
CA GLN A 232 0.70 -25.89 0.00
C GLN A 232 -0.29 -24.76 -0.31
N LEU A 233 0.14 -23.50 -0.11
CA LEU A 233 -0.69 -22.34 -0.38
C LEU A 233 0.13 -21.24 -1.06
N VAL A 234 -0.45 -20.65 -2.10
CA VAL A 234 0.07 -19.44 -2.74
C VAL A 234 -0.93 -18.32 -2.54
N LEU A 235 -0.52 -17.26 -1.85
CA LEU A 235 -1.31 -16.04 -1.75
C LEU A 235 -0.77 -15.03 -2.75
N VAL A 236 -1.68 -14.44 -3.53
CA VAL A 236 -1.34 -13.38 -4.49
C VAL A 236 -2.14 -12.13 -4.17
N ASN A 237 -1.45 -11.00 -4.13
CA ASN A 237 -2.06 -9.67 -3.96
C ASN A 237 -1.51 -8.73 -5.03
N PRO A 238 -1.85 -8.98 -6.31
CA PRO A 238 -1.25 -8.27 -7.42
C PRO A 238 -1.78 -6.85 -7.57
N PRO A 239 -1.09 -6.01 -8.38
CA PRO A 239 -1.65 -4.73 -8.80
C PRO A 239 -2.93 -4.91 -9.62
N ARG A 240 -3.56 -3.79 -10.00
CA ARG A 240 -4.86 -3.81 -10.69
C ARG A 240 -4.89 -4.62 -11.98
N ARG A 241 -3.74 -4.80 -12.65
CA ARG A 241 -3.63 -5.61 -13.88
C ARG A 241 -3.79 -7.11 -13.63
N GLY A 242 -3.77 -7.57 -12.37
CA GLY A 242 -3.83 -8.98 -12.00
C GLY A 242 -2.48 -9.68 -12.10
N ILE A 243 -2.49 -11.02 -12.02
CA ILE A 243 -1.27 -11.83 -12.06
C ILE A 243 -0.82 -12.19 -13.47
N GLY A 244 -1.74 -12.18 -14.44
CA GLY A 244 -1.46 -12.47 -15.83
C GLY A 244 -1.52 -13.94 -16.20
N ALA A 245 -1.60 -14.20 -17.53
CA ALA A 245 -1.80 -15.53 -18.07
C ALA A 245 -0.62 -16.48 -17.79
N GLU A 246 0.61 -15.98 -17.83
CA GLU A 246 1.81 -16.79 -17.58
C GLU A 246 1.81 -17.41 -16.17
N LEU A 247 1.54 -16.59 -15.16
CA LEU A 247 1.51 -17.08 -13.78
C LEU A 247 0.29 -17.96 -13.53
N CYS A 248 -0.87 -17.62 -14.11
CA CYS A 248 -2.05 -18.48 -14.03
C CYS A 248 -1.79 -19.87 -14.61
N ASP A 249 -1.16 -19.96 -15.79
CA ASP A 249 -0.80 -21.22 -16.43
C ASP A 249 0.16 -22.03 -15.55
N TYR A 250 1.18 -21.36 -15.00
CA TYR A 250 2.16 -22.03 -14.14
C TYR A 250 1.51 -22.55 -12.86
N LEU A 251 0.68 -21.75 -12.19
CA LEU A 251 -0.05 -22.18 -10.99
C LEU A 251 -0.99 -23.35 -11.28
N SER A 252 -1.65 -23.35 -12.44
CA SER A 252 -2.49 -24.47 -12.85
C SER A 252 -1.70 -25.76 -13.02
N ARG A 253 -0.52 -25.69 -13.60
CA ARG A 253 0.38 -26.85 -13.80
C ARG A 253 1.04 -27.31 -12.52
N MET A 254 1.51 -26.36 -11.69
CA MET A 254 2.13 -26.64 -10.41
C MET A 254 1.12 -27.19 -9.39
N ALA A 255 -0.12 -26.72 -9.49
CA ALA A 255 -1.28 -27.18 -8.74
C ALA A 255 -1.10 -27.20 -7.22
N PRO A 256 -0.73 -26.06 -6.57
CA PRO A 256 -0.74 -26.02 -5.11
C PRO A 256 -2.16 -26.28 -4.61
N PRO A 257 -2.33 -26.95 -3.46
CA PRO A 257 -3.66 -27.25 -2.93
C PRO A 257 -4.57 -26.06 -2.74
N TYR A 258 -4.00 -24.90 -2.36
CA TYR A 258 -4.76 -23.71 -2.04
C TYR A 258 -4.16 -22.46 -2.70
N ILE A 259 -5.04 -21.59 -3.17
CA ILE A 259 -4.66 -20.25 -3.64
C ILE A 259 -5.58 -19.24 -2.96
N ILE A 260 -5.00 -18.21 -2.34
CA ILE A 260 -5.75 -17.04 -1.87
C ILE A 260 -5.42 -15.89 -2.79
N TYR A 261 -6.45 -15.26 -3.33
CA TYR A 261 -6.32 -14.11 -4.24
C TYR A 261 -6.98 -12.90 -3.60
N SER A 262 -6.19 -11.86 -3.31
CA SER A 262 -6.70 -10.57 -2.84
C SER A 262 -6.56 -9.54 -3.95
N SER A 263 -7.66 -8.86 -4.31
CA SER A 263 -7.67 -7.94 -5.45
C SER A 263 -8.50 -6.69 -5.18
N CYS A 264 -7.98 -5.56 -5.64
CA CYS A 264 -8.73 -4.31 -5.72
C CYS A 264 -9.50 -4.16 -7.05
N ASN A 265 -9.43 -5.15 -7.94
CA ASN A 265 -10.09 -5.15 -9.23
C ASN A 265 -10.73 -6.50 -9.51
N ALA A 266 -12.04 -6.61 -9.24
CA ALA A 266 -12.78 -7.86 -9.39
C ALA A 266 -12.78 -8.36 -10.84
N ARG A 267 -12.71 -7.46 -11.82
CA ARG A 267 -12.73 -7.83 -13.24
C ARG A 267 -11.46 -8.58 -13.64
N THR A 268 -10.29 -8.06 -13.31
CA THR A 268 -9.02 -8.75 -13.60
C THR A 268 -8.87 -10.01 -12.78
N MET A 269 -9.35 -10.01 -11.53
CA MET A 269 -9.37 -11.22 -10.70
C MET A 269 -10.23 -12.32 -11.34
N ALA A 270 -11.42 -11.99 -11.82
CA ALA A 270 -12.29 -12.95 -12.49
C ALA A 270 -11.63 -13.54 -13.75
N THR A 271 -10.94 -12.70 -14.53
CA THR A 271 -10.20 -13.15 -15.71
C THR A 271 -9.09 -14.13 -15.32
N ASP A 272 -8.32 -13.82 -14.29
CA ASP A 272 -7.25 -14.69 -13.79
C ASP A 272 -7.79 -16.00 -13.24
N ILE A 273 -8.85 -15.95 -12.43
CA ILE A 273 -9.46 -17.15 -11.85
C ILE A 273 -9.99 -18.09 -12.95
N ALA A 274 -10.55 -17.53 -14.01
CA ALA A 274 -11.01 -18.32 -15.16
C ALA A 274 -9.86 -19.08 -15.83
N LEU A 275 -8.63 -18.59 -15.74
CA LEU A 275 -7.43 -19.23 -16.27
C LEU A 275 -6.79 -20.22 -15.29
N LEU A 276 -7.22 -20.25 -14.02
CA LEU A 276 -6.71 -21.18 -13.02
C LEU A 276 -7.48 -22.51 -13.11
N SER A 277 -7.03 -23.35 -14.03
CA SER A 277 -7.67 -24.66 -14.30
C SER A 277 -7.56 -25.58 -13.08
N GLY A 278 -8.63 -26.30 -12.77
CA GLY A 278 -8.64 -27.28 -11.70
C GLY A 278 -8.89 -26.70 -10.31
N TYR A 279 -9.30 -25.45 -10.23
CA TYR A 279 -9.65 -24.81 -8.96
C TYR A 279 -11.12 -24.46 -8.90
N ARG A 280 -11.70 -24.57 -7.71
CA ARG A 280 -13.03 -24.04 -7.41
C ARG A 280 -12.94 -22.94 -6.37
N VAL A 281 -13.88 -22.02 -6.43
CA VAL A 281 -14.02 -20.96 -5.43
C VAL A 281 -14.67 -21.55 -4.18
N GLU A 282 -13.95 -21.53 -3.04
CA GLU A 282 -14.44 -22.02 -1.76
C GLU A 282 -15.02 -20.92 -0.90
N ARG A 283 -14.35 -19.75 -0.88
CA ARG A 283 -14.79 -18.59 -0.11
C ARG A 283 -14.55 -17.32 -0.91
N VAL A 284 -15.45 -16.34 -0.75
CA VAL A 284 -15.32 -14.98 -1.27
C VAL A 284 -15.79 -14.03 -0.20
N GLN A 285 -15.01 -12.97 0.05
CA GLN A 285 -15.42 -11.90 0.96
C GLN A 285 -15.04 -10.55 0.38
N LEU A 286 -16.01 -9.62 0.41
CA LEU A 286 -15.83 -8.25 -0.04
C LEU A 286 -15.52 -7.36 1.16
N PHE A 287 -14.51 -6.49 0.99
CA PHE A 287 -14.14 -5.46 1.96
C PHE A 287 -14.30 -4.10 1.31
N ASP A 288 -15.23 -3.32 1.84
CA ASP A 288 -15.49 -1.97 1.33
C ASP A 288 -14.51 -1.00 1.99
N MET A 289 -13.48 -0.61 1.24
CA MET A 289 -12.40 0.25 1.75
C MET A 289 -12.86 1.67 2.05
N PHE A 290 -13.75 2.18 1.20
CA PHE A 290 -14.31 3.52 1.35
C PHE A 290 -15.80 3.46 1.09
N PRO A 291 -16.65 3.46 2.14
CA PRO A 291 -18.10 3.54 1.96
C PRO A 291 -18.47 4.70 1.02
N HIS A 292 -19.42 4.46 0.14
CA HIS A 292 -19.90 5.41 -0.88
C HIS A 292 -18.91 5.67 -2.03
N THR A 293 -17.85 4.84 -2.18
CA THR A 293 -16.94 4.89 -3.33
C THR A 293 -16.88 3.53 -3.99
N ALA A 294 -16.17 3.46 -5.15
CA ALA A 294 -15.93 2.20 -5.84
C ALA A 294 -14.63 1.49 -5.37
N HIS A 295 -14.04 1.93 -4.25
CA HIS A 295 -12.82 1.32 -3.71
C HIS A 295 -13.16 0.16 -2.79
N TYR A 296 -12.70 -1.04 -3.18
CA TYR A 296 -12.96 -2.27 -2.46
C TYR A 296 -11.79 -3.25 -2.61
N GLU A 297 -11.75 -4.25 -1.73
CA GLU A 297 -10.91 -5.44 -1.88
C GLU A 297 -11.80 -6.68 -1.89
N VAL A 298 -11.46 -7.65 -2.72
CA VAL A 298 -12.10 -8.96 -2.72
C VAL A 298 -11.06 -9.99 -2.33
N LEU A 299 -11.35 -10.77 -1.30
CA LEU A 299 -10.52 -11.88 -0.86
C LEU A 299 -11.20 -13.19 -1.26
N THR A 300 -10.49 -14.03 -1.99
CA THR A 300 -11.03 -15.30 -2.52
C THR A 300 -10.12 -16.45 -2.15
N LEU A 301 -10.69 -17.53 -1.63
CA LEU A 301 -10.00 -18.80 -1.43
C LEU A 301 -10.38 -19.77 -2.53
N LEU A 302 -9.37 -20.26 -3.23
CA LEU A 302 -9.50 -21.29 -4.27
C LEU A 302 -8.91 -22.59 -3.74
N VAL A 303 -9.62 -23.69 -3.98
CA VAL A 303 -9.22 -25.04 -3.58
C VAL A 303 -9.11 -25.89 -4.84
N ARG A 304 -8.00 -26.64 -4.93
CA ARG A 304 -7.77 -27.55 -6.04
C ARG A 304 -8.82 -28.65 -6.04
N GLU A 305 -9.45 -28.85 -7.19
CA GLU A 305 -10.33 -29.99 -7.41
C GLU A 305 -9.50 -31.24 -7.71
N VAL A 306 -9.90 -32.35 -7.13
CA VAL A 306 -9.21 -33.62 -7.29
C VAL A 306 -9.91 -34.46 -8.34
#